data_8af4d19f7f6d0764be66232a8d6f9aca
#
_entry.id   8af4d19f7f6d0764be66232a8d6f9aca
#
_cell.length_a   1.000
_cell.length_b   1.000
_cell.length_c   1.000
_cell.angle_alpha   90.00
_cell.angle_beta   90.00
_cell.angle_gamma   90.00
#
_symmetry.space_group_name_H-M   'P 1'
#
loop_
_entity.id
_entity.type
_entity.pdbx_description
1 polymer ?
#
loop_
_entity_poly.entity_id
_entity_poly.type
_entity_poly.pdbx_seq_one_letter_code
_entity_poly.pdbx_strand_id
1 'polypeptide(L)'
;MSPCSRSVRILGGAVIGCVWLLLSDAGHAATLAGQKVTPGEKIEIRFPVSKYFQDIASQAGNPRPETGRAVLAFPAGFDPARAWPILIVTSTSDFNRTSAMDADWYRAPATAEGWIVLGSDATISPRIDSTQWRLGLLGAALEAIRKEWPQSAKWPVAFAGFSGGSKRSGVLGAMLSRSGSVRVCGFFLSGINEDRLGDSYKTYQPGRGFLEVPVWLSSGASDPIATPQAHNLVKASLERIGFKRVRLEQFGGGHQLKMSEVRRALQWFRQLGRF
;
A
#
# COMPACT_ATOMS: atom_id res chain seq x y z
N MET A 1 82.95 -44.66 -6.53
CA MET A 1 81.86 -44.81 -5.54
C MET A 1 81.72 -43.50 -4.82
N SER A 2 80.74 -42.71 -5.19
CA SER A 2 80.51 -41.34 -4.70
C SER A 2 79.17 -41.27 -4.03
N PRO A 3 79.03 -40.68 -2.84
CA PRO A 3 77.70 -40.50 -2.22
C PRO A 3 77.06 -39.18 -2.64
N CYS A 4 75.80 -39.28 -2.99
CA CYS A 4 74.96 -38.25 -3.43
C CYS A 4 74.49 -37.36 -2.26
N SER A 5 74.75 -36.07 -2.29
CA SER A 5 74.26 -35.08 -1.35
C SER A 5 72.88 -34.60 -1.78
N ARG A 6 71.85 -34.78 -0.91
CA ARG A 6 70.52 -34.24 -1.06
C ARG A 6 70.41 -32.93 -0.35
N SER A 7 70.22 -31.85 -1.12
CA SER A 7 69.86 -30.53 -0.60
C SER A 7 68.37 -30.46 -0.32
N VAL A 8 67.97 -30.16 0.92
CA VAL A 8 66.61 -29.89 1.34
C VAL A 8 66.35 -28.37 1.11
N ARG A 9 65.46 -28.03 0.19
CA ARG A 9 64.92 -26.68 0.06
C ARG A 9 63.73 -26.50 0.97
N ILE A 10 63.87 -25.60 1.93
CA ILE A 10 62.77 -25.12 2.78
C ILE A 10 62.02 -24.05 1.99
N LEU A 11 60.78 -24.35 1.55
CA LEU A 11 59.86 -23.39 1.00
C LEU A 11 59.16 -22.67 2.16
N GLY A 12 59.55 -21.41 2.39
CA GLY A 12 58.81 -20.52 3.28
C GLY A 12 57.49 -20.09 2.66
N GLY A 13 56.37 -20.66 3.12
CA GLY A 13 55.07 -20.21 2.76
C GLY A 13 54.71 -18.92 3.50
N ALA A 14 54.60 -17.80 2.79
CA ALA A 14 53.99 -16.58 3.31
C ALA A 14 52.47 -16.76 3.37
N VAL A 15 51.90 -16.85 4.59
CA VAL A 15 50.48 -16.80 4.83
C VAL A 15 50.02 -15.35 4.70
N ILE A 16 49.45 -15.01 3.54
CA ILE A 16 48.79 -13.72 3.34
C ILE A 16 47.41 -13.84 4.02
N GLY A 17 47.33 -13.34 5.25
CA GLY A 17 46.07 -13.19 5.97
C GLY A 17 45.22 -12.13 5.28
N CYS A 18 44.18 -12.53 4.51
CA CYS A 18 43.13 -11.63 4.07
C CYS A 18 42.34 -11.17 5.28
N VAL A 19 42.61 -9.99 5.78
CA VAL A 19 41.76 -9.28 6.74
C VAL A 19 40.57 -8.77 5.94
N TRP A 20 39.42 -9.48 6.04
CA TRP A 20 38.12 -8.95 5.60
C TRP A 20 37.75 -7.84 6.57
N LEU A 21 38.00 -6.59 6.19
CA LEU A 21 37.37 -5.45 6.81
C LEU A 21 35.87 -5.56 6.52
N LEU A 22 35.11 -6.08 7.48
CA LEU A 22 33.67 -5.89 7.53
C LEU A 22 33.45 -4.38 7.74
N LEU A 23 33.37 -3.65 6.62
CA LEU A 23 32.76 -2.33 6.63
C LEU A 23 31.31 -2.59 7.02
N SER A 24 31.01 -2.51 8.32
CA SER A 24 29.65 -2.31 8.79
C SER A 24 29.23 -0.96 8.21
N ASP A 25 28.49 -1.01 7.09
CA ASP A 25 27.69 0.12 6.65
C ASP A 25 26.81 0.47 7.85
N ALA A 26 27.20 1.51 8.56
CA ALA A 26 26.33 2.14 9.55
C ALA A 26 25.20 2.78 8.74
N GLY A 27 24.28 1.94 8.27
CA GLY A 27 23.11 2.35 7.52
C GLY A 27 22.42 3.45 8.32
N HIS A 28 22.37 4.64 7.78
CA HIS A 28 21.63 5.72 8.38
C HIS A 28 20.23 5.23 8.67
N ALA A 29 19.83 5.27 9.95
CA ALA A 29 18.49 4.82 10.35
C ALA A 29 17.48 5.57 9.48
N ALA A 30 16.64 4.84 8.75
CA ALA A 30 15.62 5.45 7.91
C ALA A 30 14.73 6.35 8.77
N THR A 31 14.43 7.55 8.27
CA THR A 31 13.51 8.49 8.91
C THR A 31 12.37 8.82 7.98
N LEU A 32 11.23 9.22 8.53
CA LEU A 32 10.09 9.74 7.78
C LEU A 32 9.40 10.82 8.61
N ALA A 33 9.33 12.03 8.07
CA ALA A 33 8.77 13.19 8.78
C ALA A 33 9.36 13.37 10.20
N GLY A 34 10.68 13.17 10.35
CA GLY A 34 11.41 13.26 11.62
C GLY A 34 11.25 12.07 12.57
N GLN A 35 10.43 11.07 12.23
CA GLN A 35 10.28 9.84 13.01
C GLN A 35 11.26 8.77 12.52
N LYS A 36 11.90 8.05 13.45
CA LYS A 36 12.71 6.89 13.13
C LYS A 36 11.81 5.77 12.59
N VAL A 37 12.21 5.17 11.48
CA VAL A 37 11.55 4.00 10.90
C VAL A 37 12.32 2.75 11.28
N THR A 38 11.67 1.87 12.02
CA THR A 38 12.21 0.55 12.38
C THR A 38 11.53 -0.50 11.49
N PRO A 39 12.30 -1.32 10.75
CA PRO A 39 11.73 -2.44 10.00
C PRO A 39 10.88 -3.35 10.89
N GLY A 40 9.70 -3.76 10.41
CA GLY A 40 8.73 -4.58 11.15
C GLY A 40 7.79 -3.79 12.07
N GLU A 41 8.01 -2.50 12.27
CA GLU A 41 7.22 -1.68 13.19
C GLU A 41 6.21 -0.77 12.47
N LYS A 42 5.32 -0.23 13.28
CA LYS A 42 4.35 0.80 12.91
C LYS A 42 4.80 2.14 13.47
N ILE A 43 4.68 3.19 12.67
CA ILE A 43 4.88 4.57 13.10
C ILE A 43 3.64 5.41 12.79
N GLU A 44 3.45 6.46 13.55
CA GLU A 44 2.53 7.55 13.22
C GLU A 44 3.35 8.80 12.89
N ILE A 45 3.09 9.41 11.76
CA ILE A 45 3.74 10.66 11.34
C ILE A 45 2.73 11.79 11.25
N ARG A 46 3.23 13.01 11.45
CA ARG A 46 2.51 14.26 11.14
C ARG A 46 3.30 15.02 10.10
N PHE A 47 2.60 15.63 9.16
CA PHE A 47 3.23 16.34 8.05
C PHE A 47 2.41 17.58 7.69
N PRO A 48 3.05 18.64 7.18
CA PRO A 48 2.33 19.78 6.66
C PRO A 48 1.54 19.39 5.40
N VAL A 49 0.32 19.89 5.29
CA VAL A 49 -0.49 19.73 4.08
C VAL A 49 -0.22 20.97 3.20
N SER A 50 0.30 20.72 1.98
CA SER A 50 0.54 21.82 1.04
C SER A 50 -0.76 22.51 0.65
N LYS A 51 -0.69 23.80 0.25
CA LYS A 51 -1.86 24.58 -0.15
C LYS A 51 -2.71 23.85 -1.21
N TYR A 52 -2.07 23.21 -2.16
CA TYR A 52 -2.74 22.42 -3.20
C TYR A 52 -3.65 21.33 -2.60
N PHE A 53 -3.16 20.57 -1.65
CA PHE A 53 -3.94 19.52 -1.01
C PHE A 53 -4.93 20.05 0.03
N GLN A 54 -4.67 21.20 0.66
CA GLN A 54 -5.65 21.91 1.48
C GLN A 54 -6.85 22.35 0.64
N ASP A 55 -6.61 22.90 -0.55
CA ASP A 55 -7.67 23.33 -1.46
C ASP A 55 -8.52 22.16 -1.96
N ILE A 56 -7.93 21.00 -2.22
CA ILE A 56 -8.67 19.78 -2.52
C ILE A 56 -9.50 19.33 -1.30
N ALA A 57 -8.90 19.22 -0.14
CA ALA A 57 -9.57 18.72 1.06
C ALA A 57 -10.71 19.64 1.51
N SER A 58 -10.58 20.96 1.35
CA SER A 58 -11.59 21.94 1.77
C SER A 58 -12.81 22.02 0.84
N GLN A 59 -12.79 21.32 -0.30
CA GLN A 59 -13.99 21.22 -1.12
C GLN A 59 -15.17 20.65 -0.30
N ALA A 60 -16.38 20.89 -0.75
CA ALA A 60 -17.62 20.56 0.00
C ALA A 60 -17.76 21.25 1.37
N GLY A 61 -17.11 22.42 1.56
CA GLY A 61 -17.23 23.23 2.79
C GLY A 61 -16.44 22.71 3.99
N ASN A 62 -15.50 21.78 3.77
CA ASN A 62 -14.61 21.33 4.84
C ASN A 62 -13.59 22.41 5.25
N PRO A 63 -13.09 22.38 6.51
CA PRO A 63 -11.98 23.21 6.92
C PRO A 63 -10.72 22.87 6.13
N ARG A 64 -9.77 23.80 6.04
CA ARG A 64 -8.46 23.54 5.45
C ARG A 64 -7.56 22.85 6.46
N PRO A 65 -7.12 21.59 6.22
CA PRO A 65 -6.24 20.90 7.15
C PRO A 65 -4.80 21.39 6.94
N GLU A 66 -4.22 22.07 7.94
CA GLU A 66 -2.81 22.49 7.88
C GLU A 66 -1.85 21.32 8.15
N THR A 67 -2.28 20.39 8.97
CA THR A 67 -1.50 19.22 9.38
C THR A 67 -2.24 17.92 9.05
N GLY A 68 -1.58 17.09 8.27
CA GLY A 68 -1.99 15.72 8.03
C GLY A 68 -1.37 14.76 9.06
N ARG A 69 -1.99 13.60 9.18
CA ARG A 69 -1.53 12.48 9.98
C ARG A 69 -1.56 11.21 9.12
N ALA A 70 -0.58 10.35 9.26
CA ALA A 70 -0.62 9.03 8.65
C ALA A 70 -0.04 7.98 9.59
N VAL A 71 -0.61 6.79 9.52
CA VAL A 71 -0.05 5.56 10.10
C VAL A 71 0.58 4.77 8.98
N LEU A 72 1.84 4.39 9.18
CA LEU A 72 2.55 3.47 8.28
C LEU A 72 3.02 2.26 9.08
N ALA A 73 2.88 1.07 8.48
CA ALA A 73 3.47 -0.15 9.01
C ALA A 73 4.42 -0.74 7.98
N PHE A 74 5.60 -1.12 8.42
CA PHE A 74 6.69 -1.57 7.56
C PHE A 74 6.94 -3.07 7.68
N PRO A 75 7.29 -3.77 6.59
CA PRO A 75 7.74 -5.16 6.66
C PRO A 75 9.10 -5.27 7.38
N ALA A 76 9.41 -6.46 7.93
CA ALA A 76 10.61 -6.70 8.72
C ALA A 76 11.94 -6.42 7.97
N GLY A 77 11.94 -6.54 6.65
CA GLY A 77 13.14 -6.26 5.83
C GLY A 77 13.14 -4.88 5.17
N PHE A 78 12.35 -3.93 5.68
CA PHE A 78 12.21 -2.61 5.06
C PHE A 78 13.55 -1.86 4.98
N ASP A 79 13.84 -1.39 3.77
CA ASP A 79 14.97 -0.53 3.43
C ASP A 79 14.47 0.47 2.37
N PRO A 80 14.46 1.79 2.64
CA PRO A 80 13.94 2.76 1.69
C PRO A 80 14.73 2.84 0.38
N ALA A 81 15.97 2.36 0.31
CA ALA A 81 16.72 2.28 -0.93
C ALA A 81 16.17 1.27 -1.94
N ARG A 82 15.32 0.33 -1.48
CA ARG A 82 14.67 -0.68 -2.32
C ARG A 82 13.26 -0.26 -2.72
N ALA A 83 12.73 -0.88 -3.75
CA ALA A 83 11.32 -0.70 -4.14
C ALA A 83 10.41 -1.56 -3.24
N TRP A 84 9.36 -0.94 -2.70
CA TRP A 84 8.37 -1.59 -1.85
C TRP A 84 6.95 -1.33 -2.35
N PRO A 85 6.09 -2.33 -2.40
CA PRO A 85 4.69 -2.10 -2.67
C PRO A 85 4.01 -1.45 -1.45
N ILE A 86 3.12 -0.49 -1.72
CA ILE A 86 2.31 0.20 -0.69
C ILE A 86 0.87 -0.26 -0.79
N LEU A 87 0.29 -0.70 0.32
CA LEU A 87 -1.15 -0.93 0.47
C LEU A 87 -1.78 0.31 1.12
N ILE A 88 -2.49 1.09 0.33
CA ILE A 88 -3.27 2.22 0.82
C ILE A 88 -4.61 1.69 1.33
N VAL A 89 -4.88 1.91 2.60
CA VAL A 89 -6.12 1.52 3.26
C VAL A 89 -7.05 2.71 3.36
N THR A 90 -8.31 2.52 2.99
CA THR A 90 -9.35 3.54 3.11
C THR A 90 -10.49 3.04 3.98
N SER A 91 -11.00 3.91 4.85
CA SER A 91 -12.14 3.62 5.72
C SER A 91 -13.48 3.99 5.09
N THR A 92 -14.56 3.50 5.67
CA THR A 92 -15.93 3.95 5.37
C THR A 92 -16.11 5.43 5.71
N SER A 93 -17.15 6.06 5.14
CA SER A 93 -17.59 7.43 5.50
C SER A 93 -18.32 7.39 6.84
N ASP A 94 -17.57 7.34 7.91
CA ASP A 94 -18.07 7.34 9.27
C ASP A 94 -17.11 8.19 10.12
N PHE A 95 -17.63 9.22 10.77
CA PHE A 95 -16.82 10.14 11.58
C PHE A 95 -16.08 9.44 12.72
N ASN A 96 -16.54 8.26 13.15
CA ASN A 96 -15.92 7.46 14.18
C ASN A 96 -14.81 6.54 13.65
N ARG A 97 -14.59 6.50 12.32
CA ARG A 97 -13.61 5.62 11.68
C ARG A 97 -12.70 6.40 10.75
N THR A 98 -11.42 6.16 10.91
CA THR A 98 -10.39 6.77 10.08
C THR A 98 -9.60 5.72 9.31
N SER A 99 -8.97 6.13 8.21
CA SER A 99 -8.12 5.23 7.44
C SER A 99 -6.91 4.76 8.26
N ALA A 100 -6.42 5.58 9.19
CA ALA A 100 -5.35 5.21 10.11
C ALA A 100 -5.78 4.09 11.08
N MET A 101 -7.03 4.12 11.57
CA MET A 101 -7.59 3.03 12.39
C MET A 101 -7.77 1.76 11.59
N ASP A 102 -8.34 1.86 10.39
CA ASP A 102 -8.58 0.69 9.54
C ASP A 102 -7.27 0.05 9.05
N ALA A 103 -6.20 0.82 8.89
CA ALA A 103 -4.88 0.32 8.52
C ALA A 103 -4.35 -0.78 9.48
N ASP A 104 -4.70 -0.71 10.75
CA ASP A 104 -4.31 -1.73 11.73
C ASP A 104 -4.88 -3.12 11.43
N TRP A 105 -6.04 -3.21 10.79
CA TRP A 105 -6.62 -4.51 10.38
C TRP A 105 -5.82 -5.18 9.27
N TYR A 106 -5.18 -4.38 8.40
CA TYR A 106 -4.40 -4.88 7.27
C TYR A 106 -2.94 -5.10 7.60
N ARG A 107 -2.47 -4.57 8.75
CA ARG A 107 -1.04 -4.55 9.11
C ARG A 107 -0.41 -5.94 9.07
N ALA A 108 -0.89 -6.86 9.90
CA ALA A 108 -0.25 -8.17 10.02
C ALA A 108 -0.23 -8.95 8.68
N PRO A 109 -1.36 -9.12 7.95
CA PRO A 109 -1.31 -9.84 6.69
C PRO A 109 -0.49 -9.14 5.60
N ALA A 110 -0.46 -7.80 5.56
CA ALA A 110 0.26 -7.08 4.52
C ALA A 110 1.77 -7.01 4.77
N THR A 111 2.20 -6.70 6.00
CA THR A 111 3.65 -6.66 6.31
C THR A 111 4.31 -8.03 6.21
N ALA A 112 3.60 -9.11 6.52
CA ALA A 112 4.08 -10.48 6.33
C ALA A 112 4.33 -10.82 4.84
N GLU A 113 3.60 -10.18 3.93
CA GLU A 113 3.79 -10.33 2.48
C GLU A 113 4.72 -9.26 1.88
N GLY A 114 5.42 -8.50 2.72
CA GLY A 114 6.38 -7.49 2.31
C GLY A 114 5.74 -6.23 1.73
N TRP A 115 4.56 -5.83 2.20
CA TRP A 115 3.89 -4.60 1.83
C TRP A 115 3.99 -3.57 2.95
N ILE A 116 4.21 -2.29 2.57
CA ILE A 116 4.00 -1.17 3.48
C ILE A 116 2.49 -0.92 3.55
N VAL A 117 1.94 -0.72 4.74
CA VAL A 117 0.54 -0.30 4.91
C VAL A 117 0.52 1.19 5.17
N LEU A 118 -0.38 1.92 4.50
CA LEU A 118 -0.58 3.35 4.66
C LEU A 118 -2.06 3.65 4.90
N GLY A 119 -2.37 4.30 6.02
CA GLY A 119 -3.66 4.95 6.28
C GLY A 119 -3.45 6.42 6.62
N SER A 120 -4.13 7.33 5.90
CA SER A 120 -3.97 8.78 6.07
C SER A 120 -5.24 9.45 6.56
N ASP A 121 -5.06 10.44 7.44
CA ASP A 121 -6.11 11.27 8.02
C ASP A 121 -5.59 12.69 8.26
N ALA A 122 -6.43 13.55 8.88
CA ALA A 122 -6.01 14.85 9.41
C ALA A 122 -5.98 14.84 10.94
N THR A 123 -5.38 15.88 11.50
CA THR A 123 -5.43 16.14 12.95
C THR A 123 -6.75 16.79 13.38
N ILE A 124 -7.53 17.27 12.42
CA ILE A 124 -8.86 17.85 12.62
C ILE A 124 -9.93 17.02 11.91
N SER A 125 -11.15 17.08 12.39
CA SER A 125 -12.28 16.38 11.77
C SER A 125 -12.87 17.19 10.61
N PRO A 126 -13.30 16.54 9.52
CA PRO A 126 -14.04 17.21 8.46
C PRO A 126 -15.48 17.53 8.92
N ARG A 127 -16.12 18.50 8.27
CA ARG A 127 -17.59 18.67 8.39
C ARG A 127 -18.33 17.59 7.63
N ILE A 128 -17.76 17.21 6.48
CA ILE A 128 -18.26 16.14 5.61
C ILE A 128 -17.08 15.23 5.27
N ASP A 129 -17.17 13.95 5.59
CA ASP A 129 -16.16 12.96 5.19
C ASP A 129 -16.27 12.67 3.68
N SER A 130 -15.87 13.64 2.87
CA SER A 130 -15.94 13.59 1.42
C SER A 130 -14.77 12.83 0.80
N THR A 131 -14.93 12.44 -0.46
CA THR A 131 -13.83 11.87 -1.26
C THR A 131 -12.69 12.88 -1.42
N GLN A 132 -13.01 14.17 -1.60
CA GLN A 132 -12.01 15.23 -1.74
C GLN A 132 -11.20 15.43 -0.46
N TRP A 133 -11.84 15.35 0.71
CA TRP A 133 -11.14 15.36 2.00
C TRP A 133 -10.10 14.26 2.06
N ARG A 134 -10.50 13.04 1.76
CA ARG A 134 -9.61 11.86 1.79
C ARG A 134 -8.54 11.93 0.71
N LEU A 135 -8.86 12.44 -0.48
CA LEU A 135 -7.91 12.62 -1.57
C LEU A 135 -6.80 13.62 -1.20
N GLY A 136 -7.20 14.77 -0.64
CA GLY A 136 -6.24 15.80 -0.22
C GLY A 136 -5.26 15.27 0.84
N LEU A 137 -5.76 14.57 1.86
CA LEU A 137 -4.92 14.01 2.91
C LEU A 137 -4.03 12.86 2.44
N LEU A 138 -4.55 11.98 1.59
CA LEU A 138 -3.75 10.91 1.00
C LEU A 138 -2.67 11.47 0.07
N GLY A 139 -3.01 12.48 -0.75
CA GLY A 139 -2.04 13.16 -1.61
C GLY A 139 -0.92 13.80 -0.82
N ALA A 140 -1.24 14.51 0.27
CA ALA A 140 -0.26 15.11 1.17
C ALA A 140 0.61 14.06 1.89
N ALA A 141 0.04 12.92 2.29
CA ALA A 141 0.82 11.81 2.86
C ALA A 141 1.83 11.23 1.86
N LEU A 142 1.41 11.02 0.62
CA LEU A 142 2.29 10.56 -0.45
C LEU A 142 3.36 11.60 -0.80
N GLU A 143 3.03 12.88 -0.77
CA GLU A 143 4.00 13.97 -0.93
C GLU A 143 5.08 13.96 0.17
N ALA A 144 4.67 13.79 1.44
CA ALA A 144 5.59 13.68 2.57
C ALA A 144 6.52 12.46 2.46
N ILE A 145 6.00 11.31 2.04
CA ILE A 145 6.79 10.09 1.80
C ILE A 145 7.82 10.34 0.67
N ARG A 146 7.40 10.95 -0.43
CA ARG A 146 8.28 11.22 -1.59
C ARG A 146 9.34 12.28 -1.31
N LYS A 147 9.05 13.22 -0.43
CA LYS A 147 10.01 14.23 0.00
C LYS A 147 11.19 13.58 0.73
N GLU A 148 10.92 12.60 1.57
CA GLU A 148 11.95 11.86 2.31
C GLU A 148 12.61 10.78 1.44
N TRP A 149 11.79 10.05 0.67
CA TRP A 149 12.22 8.95 -0.21
C TRP A 149 11.73 9.17 -1.65
N PRO A 150 12.44 9.97 -2.46
CA PRO A 150 12.00 10.33 -3.83
C PRO A 150 11.73 9.12 -4.73
N GLN A 151 12.47 8.02 -4.55
CA GLN A 151 12.29 6.76 -5.27
C GLN A 151 10.92 6.12 -5.02
N SER A 152 10.25 6.43 -3.92
CA SER A 152 8.91 5.94 -3.59
C SER A 152 7.83 6.37 -4.59
N ALA A 153 8.10 7.40 -5.40
CA ALA A 153 7.21 7.80 -6.50
C ALA A 153 7.00 6.69 -7.55
N LYS A 154 7.93 5.73 -7.63
CA LYS A 154 7.88 4.59 -8.56
C LYS A 154 7.36 3.31 -7.89
N TRP A 155 7.16 3.31 -6.58
CA TRP A 155 6.69 2.13 -5.87
C TRP A 155 5.27 1.77 -6.30
N PRO A 156 4.97 0.47 -6.50
CA PRO A 156 3.62 0.04 -6.86
C PRO A 156 2.67 0.25 -5.68
N VAL A 157 1.43 0.61 -6.00
CA VAL A 157 0.41 0.93 -5.00
C VAL A 157 -0.81 0.06 -5.23
N ALA A 158 -1.28 -0.62 -4.20
CA ALA A 158 -2.61 -1.23 -4.18
C ALA A 158 -3.53 -0.46 -3.22
N PHE A 159 -4.82 -0.48 -3.53
CA PHE A 159 -5.86 0.09 -2.67
C PHE A 159 -6.65 -1.00 -2.00
N ALA A 160 -6.94 -0.82 -0.71
CA ALA A 160 -7.72 -1.76 0.07
C ALA A 160 -8.78 -1.05 0.91
N GLY A 161 -9.92 -1.70 1.06
CA GLY A 161 -10.96 -1.23 1.93
C GLY A 161 -11.96 -2.33 2.29
N PHE A 162 -12.73 -2.05 3.33
CA PHE A 162 -13.85 -2.86 3.76
C PHE A 162 -15.14 -2.03 3.75
N SER A 163 -16.24 -2.60 3.25
CA SER A 163 -17.56 -1.93 3.20
C SER A 163 -17.49 -0.61 2.41
N GLY A 164 -17.87 0.52 3.00
CA GLY A 164 -17.72 1.84 2.38
C GLY A 164 -16.28 2.19 2.02
N GLY A 165 -15.29 1.66 2.76
CA GLY A 165 -13.87 1.80 2.42
C GLY A 165 -13.52 1.15 1.09
N SER A 166 -14.13 0.01 0.73
CA SER A 166 -13.96 -0.62 -0.59
C SER A 166 -14.40 0.29 -1.72
N LYS A 167 -15.56 0.93 -1.56
CA LYS A 167 -16.10 1.89 -2.53
C LYS A 167 -15.14 3.07 -2.71
N ARG A 168 -14.64 3.61 -1.60
CA ARG A 168 -13.70 4.74 -1.58
C ARG A 168 -12.35 4.37 -2.20
N SER A 169 -11.85 3.16 -1.96
CA SER A 169 -10.63 2.64 -2.58
C SER A 169 -10.70 2.68 -4.10
N GLY A 170 -11.84 2.26 -4.68
CA GLY A 170 -12.05 2.32 -6.14
C GLY A 170 -11.99 3.75 -6.67
N VAL A 171 -12.66 4.68 -5.97
CA VAL A 171 -12.69 6.09 -6.38
C VAL A 171 -11.30 6.73 -6.31
N LEU A 172 -10.63 6.65 -5.15
CA LEU A 172 -9.32 7.26 -4.94
C LEU A 172 -8.25 6.65 -5.87
N GLY A 173 -8.30 5.33 -6.07
CA GLY A 173 -7.39 4.64 -6.98
C GLY A 173 -7.54 5.11 -8.44
N ALA A 174 -8.77 5.31 -8.92
CA ALA A 174 -9.02 5.84 -10.26
C ALA A 174 -8.54 7.30 -10.40
N MET A 175 -8.84 8.16 -9.42
CA MET A 175 -8.42 9.57 -9.43
C MET A 175 -6.90 9.72 -9.43
N LEU A 176 -6.20 9.00 -8.53
CA LEU A 176 -4.73 9.07 -8.42
C LEU A 176 -4.02 8.41 -9.60
N SER A 177 -4.61 7.38 -10.20
CA SER A 177 -4.12 6.80 -11.45
C SER A 177 -4.27 7.79 -12.62
N ARG A 178 -5.42 8.49 -12.72
CA ARG A 178 -5.65 9.50 -13.76
C ARG A 178 -4.65 10.66 -13.71
N SER A 179 -4.31 11.11 -12.50
CA SER A 179 -3.32 12.17 -12.30
C SER A 179 -1.87 11.71 -12.53
N GLY A 180 -1.64 10.42 -12.75
CA GLY A 180 -0.28 9.85 -12.82
C GLY A 180 0.47 9.86 -11.49
N SER A 181 -0.23 10.18 -10.41
CA SER A 181 0.42 10.29 -9.08
C SER A 181 0.86 8.94 -8.52
N VAL A 182 0.26 7.83 -8.93
CA VAL A 182 0.61 6.49 -8.45
C VAL A 182 0.53 5.46 -9.57
N ARG A 183 1.35 4.43 -9.49
CA ARG A 183 1.25 3.23 -10.31
C ARG A 183 0.39 2.20 -9.59
N VAL A 184 -0.89 2.14 -9.92
CA VAL A 184 -1.84 1.20 -9.30
C VAL A 184 -1.54 -0.22 -9.78
N CYS A 185 -1.40 -1.15 -8.82
CA CYS A 185 -1.09 -2.57 -9.07
C CYS A 185 -2.13 -3.55 -8.52
N GLY A 186 -3.16 -3.08 -7.84
CA GLY A 186 -4.23 -3.94 -7.35
C GLY A 186 -5.32 -3.21 -6.57
N PHE A 187 -6.49 -3.83 -6.50
CA PHE A 187 -7.61 -3.43 -5.65
C PHE A 187 -8.08 -4.62 -4.82
N PHE A 188 -8.08 -4.48 -3.50
CA PHE A 188 -8.71 -5.40 -2.57
C PHE A 188 -9.99 -4.77 -2.02
N LEU A 189 -11.15 -5.26 -2.48
CA LEU A 189 -12.46 -4.70 -2.18
C LEU A 189 -13.30 -5.73 -1.42
N SER A 190 -13.38 -5.59 -0.11
CA SER A 190 -14.09 -6.51 0.76
C SER A 190 -15.43 -5.94 1.25
N GLY A 191 -16.46 -6.76 1.29
CA GLY A 191 -17.80 -6.34 1.75
C GLY A 191 -18.41 -5.23 0.88
N ILE A 192 -18.17 -5.23 -0.43
CA ILE A 192 -18.66 -4.22 -1.36
C ILE A 192 -19.99 -4.65 -1.98
N ASN A 193 -20.97 -3.74 -2.02
CA ASN A 193 -22.29 -3.99 -2.60
C ASN A 193 -22.63 -3.09 -3.81
N GLU A 194 -21.67 -2.28 -4.28
CA GLU A 194 -21.85 -1.31 -5.36
C GLU A 194 -20.54 -1.11 -6.14
N ASP A 195 -20.58 -1.12 -7.47
CA ASP A 195 -19.40 -0.99 -8.34
C ASP A 195 -18.94 0.47 -8.48
N ARG A 196 -18.35 1.01 -7.41
CA ARG A 196 -17.75 2.34 -7.44
C ARG A 196 -16.44 2.41 -8.20
N LEU A 197 -15.72 1.29 -8.37
CA LEU A 197 -14.49 1.26 -9.16
C LEU A 197 -14.80 1.42 -10.65
N GLY A 198 -15.78 0.67 -11.16
CA GLY A 198 -16.19 0.75 -12.56
C GLY A 198 -16.81 2.11 -12.90
N ASP A 199 -17.64 2.67 -12.03
CA ASP A 199 -18.18 4.01 -12.21
C ASP A 199 -17.06 5.07 -12.22
N SER A 200 -16.06 4.92 -11.35
CA SER A 200 -14.92 5.82 -11.30
C SER A 200 -14.03 5.70 -12.55
N TYR A 201 -13.90 4.50 -13.12
CA TYR A 201 -13.21 4.33 -14.40
C TYR A 201 -13.90 5.13 -15.51
N LYS A 202 -15.23 5.07 -15.61
CA LYS A 202 -16.00 5.83 -16.59
C LYS A 202 -15.89 7.34 -16.37
N THR A 203 -15.92 7.77 -15.10
CA THR A 203 -15.91 9.21 -14.75
C THR A 203 -14.53 9.82 -14.92
N TYR A 204 -13.48 9.20 -14.44
CA TYR A 204 -12.13 9.78 -14.39
C TYR A 204 -11.23 9.36 -15.55
N GLN A 205 -11.58 8.30 -16.29
CA GLN A 205 -10.86 7.81 -17.46
C GLN A 205 -9.33 7.68 -17.24
N PRO A 206 -8.88 6.85 -16.28
CA PRO A 206 -7.44 6.74 -15.95
C PRO A 206 -6.60 6.07 -17.05
N GLY A 207 -7.19 5.75 -18.18
CA GLY A 207 -6.53 5.13 -19.32
C GLY A 207 -6.79 3.62 -19.42
N ARG A 208 -6.57 3.06 -20.63
CA ARG A 208 -6.90 1.65 -20.91
C ARG A 208 -6.06 0.66 -20.06
N GLY A 209 -4.83 1.01 -19.72
CA GLY A 209 -3.98 0.18 -18.86
C GLY A 209 -4.55 -0.07 -17.46
N PHE A 210 -5.46 0.79 -17.02
CA PHE A 210 -6.14 0.62 -15.73
C PHE A 210 -7.06 -0.62 -15.71
N LEU A 211 -7.57 -1.04 -16.85
CA LEU A 211 -8.39 -2.24 -16.99
C LEU A 211 -7.61 -3.57 -16.80
N GLU A 212 -6.28 -3.49 -16.86
CA GLU A 212 -5.38 -4.62 -16.58
C GLU A 212 -5.06 -4.76 -15.08
N VAL A 213 -5.41 -3.77 -14.25
CA VAL A 213 -5.17 -3.80 -12.81
C VAL A 213 -6.02 -4.93 -12.19
N PRO A 214 -5.43 -5.85 -11.41
CA PRO A 214 -6.16 -6.92 -10.78
C PRO A 214 -7.09 -6.40 -9.67
N VAL A 215 -8.29 -6.96 -9.61
CA VAL A 215 -9.32 -6.65 -8.62
C VAL A 215 -9.69 -7.93 -7.87
N TRP A 216 -9.49 -7.91 -6.56
CA TRP A 216 -9.91 -8.98 -5.65
C TRP A 216 -11.13 -8.55 -4.87
N LEU A 217 -12.25 -9.23 -5.08
CA LEU A 217 -13.49 -9.07 -4.32
C LEU A 217 -13.53 -10.15 -3.25
N SER A 218 -13.84 -9.76 -2.00
CA SER A 218 -13.93 -10.69 -0.86
C SER A 218 -15.29 -10.57 -0.19
N SER A 219 -16.04 -11.69 -0.14
CA SER A 219 -17.43 -11.75 0.26
C SER A 219 -17.67 -12.77 1.37
N GLY A 220 -18.37 -12.36 2.43
CA GLY A 220 -18.93 -13.30 3.41
C GLY A 220 -20.14 -14.04 2.84
N ALA A 221 -20.19 -15.35 2.97
CA ALA A 221 -21.29 -16.18 2.44
C ALA A 221 -22.65 -15.89 3.10
N SER A 222 -22.63 -15.34 4.32
CA SER A 222 -23.80 -14.94 5.09
C SER A 222 -23.86 -13.44 5.35
N ASP A 223 -23.21 -12.63 4.49
CA ASP A 223 -23.21 -11.17 4.63
C ASP A 223 -24.58 -10.59 4.32
N PRO A 224 -25.30 -9.97 5.29
CA PRO A 224 -26.62 -9.40 5.07
C PRO A 224 -26.58 -8.00 4.45
N ILE A 225 -25.42 -7.31 4.44
CA ILE A 225 -25.25 -5.93 3.98
C ILE A 225 -24.69 -5.92 2.55
N ALA A 226 -23.60 -6.61 2.34
CA ALA A 226 -23.01 -6.81 1.02
C ALA A 226 -23.17 -8.30 0.65
N THR A 227 -24.38 -8.64 0.21
CA THR A 227 -24.76 -10.03 -0.05
C THR A 227 -23.90 -10.68 -1.12
N PRO A 228 -23.76 -12.02 -1.14
CA PRO A 228 -23.08 -12.72 -2.23
C PRO A 228 -23.59 -12.34 -3.62
N GLN A 229 -24.89 -12.09 -3.74
CA GLN A 229 -25.50 -11.62 -4.99
C GLN A 229 -24.99 -10.24 -5.38
N ALA A 230 -24.91 -9.31 -4.44
CA ALA A 230 -24.35 -7.97 -4.69
C ALA A 230 -22.90 -8.04 -5.18
N HIS A 231 -22.07 -8.89 -4.56
CA HIS A 231 -20.69 -9.11 -5.03
C HIS A 231 -20.62 -9.70 -6.45
N ASN A 232 -21.49 -10.64 -6.78
CA ASN A 232 -21.59 -11.17 -8.16
C ASN A 232 -21.98 -10.06 -9.16
N LEU A 233 -22.89 -9.16 -8.80
CA LEU A 233 -23.26 -8.02 -9.64
C LEU A 233 -22.10 -7.04 -9.82
N VAL A 234 -21.35 -6.76 -8.76
CA VAL A 234 -20.14 -5.93 -8.84
C VAL A 234 -19.09 -6.57 -9.77
N LYS A 235 -18.83 -7.88 -9.63
CA LYS A 235 -17.92 -8.61 -10.52
C LYS A 235 -18.37 -8.51 -11.98
N ALA A 236 -19.63 -8.83 -12.25
CA ALA A 236 -20.19 -8.78 -13.60
C ALA A 236 -20.15 -7.36 -14.21
N SER A 237 -20.33 -6.32 -13.38
CA SER A 237 -20.21 -4.92 -13.79
C SER A 237 -18.78 -4.60 -14.22
N LEU A 238 -17.79 -4.93 -13.39
CA LEU A 238 -16.37 -4.71 -13.69
C LEU A 238 -15.94 -5.42 -14.97
N GLU A 239 -16.32 -6.69 -15.14
CA GLU A 239 -16.02 -7.48 -16.33
C GLU A 239 -16.66 -6.88 -17.59
N ARG A 240 -17.91 -6.41 -17.52
CA ARG A 240 -18.61 -5.74 -18.62
C ARG A 240 -17.94 -4.41 -19.00
N ILE A 241 -17.37 -3.68 -18.05
CA ILE A 241 -16.61 -2.45 -18.29
C ILE A 241 -15.29 -2.77 -18.99
N GLY A 242 -14.77 -3.98 -18.81
CA GLY A 242 -13.57 -4.46 -19.47
C GLY A 242 -12.39 -4.75 -18.55
N PHE A 243 -12.57 -4.76 -17.24
CA PHE A 243 -11.53 -5.23 -16.32
C PHE A 243 -11.21 -6.70 -16.61
N LYS A 244 -9.92 -7.00 -16.86
CA LYS A 244 -9.46 -8.30 -17.34
C LYS A 244 -9.18 -9.32 -16.22
N ARG A 245 -8.96 -8.83 -15.00
CA ARG A 245 -8.47 -9.64 -13.88
C ARG A 245 -9.31 -9.38 -12.64
N VAL A 246 -10.53 -9.93 -12.64
CA VAL A 246 -11.46 -9.81 -11.51
C VAL A 246 -11.61 -11.17 -10.85
N ARG A 247 -11.27 -11.26 -9.57
CA ARG A 247 -11.51 -12.43 -8.70
C ARG A 247 -12.59 -12.11 -7.69
N LEU A 248 -13.48 -13.07 -7.46
CA LEU A 248 -14.42 -13.05 -6.35
C LEU A 248 -14.20 -14.31 -5.52
N GLU A 249 -13.84 -14.12 -4.25
CA GLU A 249 -13.65 -15.19 -3.28
C GLU A 249 -14.70 -15.08 -2.18
N GLN A 250 -15.34 -16.18 -1.88
CA GLN A 250 -16.30 -16.26 -0.77
C GLN A 250 -15.70 -17.01 0.41
N PHE A 251 -15.99 -16.55 1.61
CA PHE A 251 -15.59 -17.21 2.85
C PHE A 251 -16.80 -17.40 3.78
N GLY A 252 -16.73 -18.37 4.67
CA GLY A 252 -17.75 -18.56 5.70
C GLY A 252 -17.76 -17.41 6.70
N GLY A 253 -18.87 -16.69 6.80
CA GLY A 253 -19.04 -15.55 7.70
C GLY A 253 -19.96 -14.46 7.15
N GLY A 254 -20.21 -13.43 7.96
CA GLY A 254 -21.05 -12.28 7.64
C GLY A 254 -20.27 -11.08 7.10
N HIS A 255 -20.75 -9.86 7.44
CA HIS A 255 -20.13 -8.59 7.05
C HIS A 255 -18.85 -8.34 7.84
N GLN A 256 -17.74 -8.89 7.41
CA GLN A 256 -16.45 -8.80 8.10
C GLN A 256 -15.27 -8.87 7.14
N LEU A 257 -14.13 -8.32 7.57
CA LEU A 257 -12.86 -8.45 6.87
C LEU A 257 -12.22 -9.80 7.20
N LYS A 258 -11.77 -10.54 6.18
CA LYS A 258 -11.05 -11.82 6.36
C LYS A 258 -9.57 -11.63 6.06
N MET A 259 -8.72 -11.78 7.09
CA MET A 259 -7.27 -11.52 6.97
C MET A 259 -6.56 -12.45 5.98
N SER A 260 -7.00 -13.72 5.88
CA SER A 260 -6.46 -14.65 4.89
C SER A 260 -6.73 -14.21 3.45
N GLU A 261 -7.86 -13.55 3.20
CA GLU A 261 -8.18 -13.01 1.88
C GLU A 261 -7.30 -11.82 1.51
N VAL A 262 -7.00 -10.94 2.48
CA VAL A 262 -6.01 -9.86 2.30
C VAL A 262 -4.68 -10.45 1.84
N ARG A 263 -4.16 -11.45 2.58
CA ARG A 263 -2.89 -12.11 2.26
C ARG A 263 -2.88 -12.70 0.84
N ARG A 264 -3.91 -13.48 0.49
CA ARG A 264 -4.03 -14.12 -0.84
C ARG A 264 -4.11 -13.09 -1.96
N ALA A 265 -4.82 -11.99 -1.76
CA ALA A 265 -4.92 -10.91 -2.74
C ALA A 265 -3.55 -10.24 -2.97
N LEU A 266 -2.82 -9.92 -1.91
CA LEU A 266 -1.51 -9.26 -2.00
C LEU A 266 -0.46 -10.17 -2.67
N GLN A 267 -0.47 -11.48 -2.39
CA GLN A 267 0.34 -12.47 -3.09
C GLN A 267 0.00 -12.50 -4.59
N TRP A 268 -1.28 -12.51 -4.93
CA TRP A 268 -1.73 -12.50 -6.32
C TRP A 268 -1.33 -11.23 -7.06
N PHE A 269 -1.46 -10.04 -6.43
CA PHE A 269 -1.03 -8.77 -7.03
C PHE A 269 0.48 -8.79 -7.32
N ARG A 270 1.26 -9.33 -6.41
CA ARG A 270 2.70 -9.47 -6.55
C ARG A 270 3.09 -10.37 -7.71
N GLN A 271 2.47 -11.53 -7.82
CA GLN A 271 2.67 -12.48 -8.92
C GLN A 271 2.37 -11.84 -10.29
N LEU A 272 1.28 -11.10 -10.41
CA LEU A 272 0.88 -10.46 -11.66
C LEU A 272 1.74 -9.22 -11.98
N GLY A 273 2.11 -8.46 -10.98
CA GLY A 273 2.89 -7.23 -11.10
C GLY A 273 4.39 -7.46 -11.25
N ARG A 274 4.88 -8.67 -10.97
CA ARG A 274 6.30 -9.06 -11.01
C ARG A 274 7.21 -8.10 -10.22
N PHE A 275 6.83 -7.75 -8.98
CA PHE A 275 7.57 -6.86 -8.10
C PHE A 275 7.72 -7.43 -6.69
#